data_c86f9b2ef2bb8c0c41ebe3bff5898125
#
_entry.id   c86f9b2ef2bb8c0c41ebe3bff5898125
#
_cell.length_a   1.000
_cell.length_b   1.000
_cell.length_c   1.000
_cell.angle_alpha   90.00
_cell.angle_beta   90.00
_cell.angle_gamma   90.00
#
_symmetry.space_group_name_H-M   'P 1'
#
loop_
_entity.id
_entity.type
_entity.pdbx_description
1 polymer ?
#
loop_
_entity_poly.entity_id
_entity_poly.type
_entity_poly.pdbx_seq_one_letter_code
_entity_poly.pdbx_strand_id
1 'polypeptide(L)'
;MKNCLGIELGNYRIKIAYMEKNVLAEYFSERIENGEKPDHRLIAQTVRELLAEKNVRCKKAVFVLKQEDSYVKRVHMPLMTVDQLKLNLPYEFHDYTGDRSADYRYDYALIDRDEKEMDLLAAACRKDLCEEIAEIAKLAKLKIAGIVPAAVGLERILERAEGGEKDREKKDFAVLDLRNRAVMIHFFRKGIYDMTRNMEPGCSEIELLVGKNKEKLTEFGLDADE
;
A
#
# COMPACT_ATOMS: atom_id res chain seq x y z
N MET A 1 -4.22 21.56 1.15
CA MET A 1 -5.10 20.39 1.45
C MET A 1 -5.51 20.44 2.92
N LYS A 2 -6.66 19.85 3.25
CA LYS A 2 -7.09 19.71 4.67
C LYS A 2 -6.27 18.60 5.32
N ASN A 3 -6.09 18.67 6.64
CA ASN A 3 -5.44 17.65 7.45
C ASN A 3 -6.02 16.25 7.20
N CYS A 4 -5.18 15.21 7.20
CA CYS A 4 -5.58 13.84 6.89
C CYS A 4 -4.71 12.84 7.66
N LEU A 5 -5.30 11.71 8.02
CA LEU A 5 -4.61 10.55 8.54
C LEU A 5 -4.32 9.57 7.40
N GLY A 6 -3.13 9.00 7.34
CA GLY A 6 -2.81 7.78 6.61
C GLY A 6 -2.77 6.64 7.60
N ILE A 7 -3.57 5.59 7.41
CA ILE A 7 -3.67 4.46 8.34
C ILE A 7 -3.40 3.16 7.62
N GLU A 8 -2.40 2.41 8.06
CA GLU A 8 -2.14 1.03 7.67
C GLU A 8 -2.53 0.09 8.82
N LEU A 9 -3.45 -0.82 8.53
CA LEU A 9 -3.88 -1.86 9.46
C LEU A 9 -3.08 -3.15 9.16
N GLY A 10 -1.95 -3.31 9.85
CA GLY A 10 -1.13 -4.51 9.73
C GLY A 10 -1.63 -5.64 10.62
N ASN A 11 -1.13 -6.88 10.38
CA ASN A 11 -1.50 -8.05 11.20
C ASN A 11 -0.96 -7.96 12.64
N TYR A 12 0.16 -7.25 12.83
CA TYR A 12 0.86 -7.14 14.10
C TYR A 12 1.01 -5.70 14.59
N ARG A 13 0.72 -4.74 13.73
CA ARG A 13 0.97 -3.33 14.02
C ARG A 13 0.03 -2.43 13.25
N ILE A 14 -0.56 -1.47 13.95
CA ILE A 14 -1.23 -0.31 13.34
C ILE A 14 -0.18 0.78 13.15
N LYS A 15 -0.16 1.40 11.97
CA LYS A 15 0.70 2.55 11.67
C LYS A 15 -0.17 3.72 11.28
N ILE A 16 0.09 4.89 11.84
CA ILE A 16 -0.65 6.11 11.57
C ILE A 16 0.32 7.24 11.24
N ALA A 17 0.11 7.87 10.10
CA ALA A 17 0.79 9.09 9.68
C ALA A 17 -0.21 10.26 9.72
N TYR A 18 0.06 11.28 10.51
CA TYR A 18 -0.74 12.49 10.52
C TYR A 18 -0.13 13.54 9.60
N MET A 19 -0.88 13.91 8.58
CA MET A 19 -0.50 14.94 7.61
C MET A 19 -1.20 16.25 7.93
N GLU A 20 -0.43 17.30 8.16
CA GLU A 20 -0.92 18.66 8.32
C GLU A 20 -0.41 19.53 7.17
N LYS A 21 -1.33 20.13 6.41
CA LYS A 21 -0.99 20.99 5.25
C LYS A 21 0.03 20.37 4.29
N ASN A 22 -0.11 19.06 4.01
CA ASN A 22 0.78 18.25 3.16
C ASN A 22 2.18 17.96 3.73
N VAL A 23 2.42 18.25 4.98
CA VAL A 23 3.66 17.89 5.68
C VAL A 23 3.33 16.75 6.65
N LEU A 24 4.24 15.78 6.77
CA LEU A 24 4.16 14.78 7.83
C LEU A 24 4.40 15.49 9.16
N ALA A 25 3.33 15.68 9.93
CA ALA A 25 3.41 16.33 11.24
C ALA A 25 3.80 15.32 12.32
N GLU A 26 3.27 14.10 12.24
CA GLU A 26 3.55 13.06 13.22
C GLU A 26 3.39 11.66 12.61
N TYR A 27 4.20 10.70 13.08
CA TYR A 27 4.09 9.28 12.78
C TYR A 27 4.13 8.51 14.09
N PHE A 28 3.21 7.57 14.23
CA PHE A 28 3.17 6.69 15.39
C PHE A 28 2.63 5.32 15.00
N SER A 29 3.01 4.32 15.78
CA SER A 29 2.57 2.95 15.54
C SER A 29 2.43 2.20 16.83
N GLU A 30 1.48 1.27 16.87
CA GLU A 30 1.24 0.40 18.03
C GLU A 30 1.19 -1.05 17.61
N ARG A 31 1.75 -1.92 18.45
CA ARG A 31 1.65 -3.36 18.27
C ARG A 31 0.28 -3.83 18.72
N ILE A 32 -0.36 -4.66 17.92
CA ILE A 32 -1.62 -5.29 18.26
C ILE A 32 -1.42 -6.81 18.31
N GLU A 33 -1.94 -7.43 19.36
CA GLU A 33 -2.04 -8.87 19.44
C GLU A 33 -3.40 -9.28 18.87
N ASN A 34 -3.46 -9.39 17.55
CA ASN A 34 -4.61 -9.98 16.88
C ASN A 34 -4.44 -11.51 16.87
N GLY A 35 -5.46 -12.23 17.32
CA GLY A 35 -5.56 -13.67 17.09
C GLY A 35 -5.67 -13.99 15.59
N GLU A 36 -6.07 -15.20 15.25
CA GLU A 36 -6.25 -15.62 13.85
C GLU A 36 -7.24 -14.76 13.06
N LYS A 37 -8.21 -14.12 13.75
CA LYS A 37 -9.16 -13.19 13.15
C LYS A 37 -8.99 -11.79 13.73
N PRO A 38 -9.00 -10.75 12.88
CA PRO A 38 -8.92 -9.36 13.35
C PRO A 38 -10.13 -9.01 14.25
N ASP A 39 -9.87 -8.52 15.46
CA ASP A 39 -10.92 -7.91 16.28
C ASP A 39 -11.09 -6.43 15.90
N HIS A 40 -12.12 -6.15 15.12
CA HIS A 40 -12.42 -4.79 14.63
C HIS A 40 -12.64 -3.79 15.78
N ARG A 41 -13.17 -4.24 16.91
CA ARG A 41 -13.40 -3.38 18.10
C ARG A 41 -12.08 -3.02 18.77
N LEU A 42 -11.21 -4.01 18.95
CA LEU A 42 -9.88 -3.80 19.51
C LEU A 42 -9.06 -2.86 18.62
N ILE A 43 -9.03 -3.11 17.30
CA ILE A 43 -8.34 -2.24 16.33
C ILE A 43 -8.87 -0.81 16.41
N ALA A 44 -10.19 -0.63 16.38
CA ALA A 44 -10.80 0.69 16.42
C ALA A 44 -10.57 1.40 17.76
N GLN A 45 -10.52 0.67 18.87
CA GLN A 45 -10.19 1.19 20.19
C GLN A 45 -8.73 1.68 20.22
N THR A 46 -7.79 0.83 19.79
CA THR A 46 -6.36 1.18 19.70
C THR A 46 -6.13 2.43 18.86
N VAL A 47 -6.79 2.53 17.69
CA VAL A 47 -6.71 3.74 16.85
C VAL A 47 -7.20 4.98 17.62
N ARG A 48 -8.32 4.89 18.33
CA ARG A 48 -8.83 6.04 19.12
C ARG A 48 -7.89 6.45 20.24
N GLU A 49 -7.35 5.47 20.96
CA GLU A 49 -6.42 5.69 22.08
C GLU A 49 -5.14 6.38 21.60
N LEU A 50 -4.54 5.90 20.50
CA LEU A 50 -3.38 6.49 19.88
C LEU A 50 -3.63 7.96 19.46
N LEU A 51 -4.75 8.21 18.80
CA LEU A 51 -5.11 9.58 18.38
C LEU A 51 -5.34 10.49 19.58
N ALA A 52 -5.92 9.98 20.66
CA ALA A 52 -6.15 10.75 21.89
C ALA A 52 -4.83 11.04 22.62
N GLU A 53 -3.95 10.05 22.78
CA GLU A 53 -2.63 10.19 23.41
C GLU A 53 -1.80 11.26 22.69
N LYS A 54 -1.81 11.24 21.35
CA LYS A 54 -1.08 12.21 20.52
C LYS A 54 -1.82 13.53 20.30
N ASN A 55 -2.97 13.74 20.96
CA ASN A 55 -3.80 14.94 20.78
C ASN A 55 -4.20 15.24 19.33
N VAL A 56 -4.28 14.22 18.46
CA VAL A 56 -4.65 14.36 17.05
C VAL A 56 -6.16 14.37 16.91
N ARG A 57 -6.73 15.51 16.53
CA ARG A 57 -8.20 15.69 16.37
C ARG A 57 -8.72 15.44 14.94
N CYS A 58 -7.82 15.09 14.02
CA CYS A 58 -8.20 14.81 12.63
C CYS A 58 -9.08 13.54 12.56
N LYS A 59 -10.20 13.66 11.83
CA LYS A 59 -11.12 12.54 11.62
C LYS A 59 -11.14 12.02 10.19
N LYS A 60 -10.49 12.73 9.25
CA LYS A 60 -10.40 12.32 7.86
C LYS A 60 -9.25 11.36 7.69
N ALA A 61 -9.51 10.14 7.18
CA ALA A 61 -8.52 9.10 7.05
C ALA A 61 -8.50 8.50 5.65
N VAL A 62 -7.30 8.21 5.16
CA VAL A 62 -7.02 7.34 4.03
C VAL A 62 -6.46 6.04 4.60
N PHE A 63 -7.09 4.92 4.26
CA PHE A 63 -6.61 3.60 4.64
C PHE A 63 -5.73 3.04 3.53
N VAL A 64 -4.61 2.46 3.92
CA VAL A 64 -3.63 1.88 2.98
C VAL A 64 -3.83 0.38 2.97
N LEU A 65 -4.11 -0.16 1.78
CA LEU A 65 -4.14 -1.61 1.54
C LEU A 65 -2.70 -2.12 1.41
N LYS A 66 -2.43 -3.22 2.10
CA LYS A 66 -1.16 -3.93 1.94
C LYS A 66 -1.06 -4.50 0.52
N GLN A 67 0.16 -4.79 0.09
CA GLN A 67 0.40 -5.31 -1.26
C GLN A 67 -0.27 -6.67 -1.49
N GLU A 68 -0.33 -7.52 -0.46
CA GLU A 68 -1.02 -8.80 -0.50
C GLU A 68 -2.56 -8.69 -0.58
N ASP A 69 -3.11 -7.54 -0.23
CA ASP A 69 -4.56 -7.28 -0.15
C ASP A 69 -5.10 -6.56 -1.41
N SER A 70 -4.21 -6.19 -2.34
CA SER A 70 -4.59 -5.46 -3.54
C SER A 70 -3.73 -5.82 -4.73
N TYR A 71 -4.35 -5.84 -5.90
CA TYR A 71 -3.67 -6.02 -7.17
C TYR A 71 -3.61 -4.67 -7.88
N VAL A 72 -2.42 -4.26 -8.27
CA VAL A 72 -2.20 -3.01 -9.01
C VAL A 72 -1.37 -3.32 -10.23
N LYS A 73 -1.82 -2.87 -11.38
CA LYS A 73 -1.08 -3.01 -12.64
C LYS A 73 -1.36 -1.87 -13.61
N ARG A 74 -0.44 -1.63 -14.51
CA ARG A 74 -0.66 -0.78 -15.67
C ARG A 74 -1.46 -1.54 -16.72
N VAL A 75 -2.49 -0.90 -17.27
CA VAL A 75 -3.37 -1.48 -18.30
C VAL A 75 -3.40 -0.53 -19.48
N HIS A 76 -3.13 -1.07 -20.66
CA HIS A 76 -3.28 -0.39 -21.94
C HIS A 76 -4.52 -0.94 -22.66
N MET A 77 -5.44 -0.05 -23.04
CA MET A 77 -6.70 -0.45 -23.64
C MET A 77 -7.24 0.62 -24.61
N PRO A 78 -8.19 0.25 -25.50
CA PRO A 78 -8.86 1.23 -26.35
C PRO A 78 -9.55 2.31 -25.52
N LEU A 79 -9.69 3.51 -26.09
CA LEU A 79 -10.42 4.59 -25.46
C LEU A 79 -11.88 4.19 -25.18
N MET A 80 -12.29 4.27 -23.94
CA MET A 80 -13.61 3.86 -23.45
C MET A 80 -14.26 4.93 -22.59
N THR A 81 -15.59 4.89 -22.55
CA THR A 81 -16.36 5.66 -21.57
C THR A 81 -16.22 5.05 -20.17
N VAL A 82 -16.56 5.81 -19.13
CA VAL A 82 -16.52 5.33 -17.74
C VAL A 82 -17.38 4.08 -17.54
N ASP A 83 -18.54 3.99 -18.20
CA ASP A 83 -19.42 2.83 -18.05
C ASP A 83 -18.86 1.60 -18.77
N GLN A 84 -18.23 1.78 -19.92
CA GLN A 84 -17.49 0.70 -20.60
C GLN A 84 -16.29 0.23 -19.74
N LEU A 85 -15.55 1.13 -19.12
CA LEU A 85 -14.45 0.78 -18.21
C LEU A 85 -14.93 -0.06 -17.03
N LYS A 86 -16.05 0.27 -16.40
CA LYS A 86 -16.64 -0.52 -15.31
C LYS A 86 -16.92 -1.97 -15.70
N LEU A 87 -17.29 -2.19 -16.96
CA LEU A 87 -17.59 -3.52 -17.48
C LEU A 87 -16.32 -4.27 -17.89
N ASN A 88 -15.32 -3.59 -18.43
CA ASN A 88 -14.15 -4.22 -19.01
C ASN A 88 -13.00 -4.38 -18.01
N LEU A 89 -12.86 -3.47 -17.05
CA LEU A 89 -11.78 -3.50 -16.08
C LEU A 89 -11.68 -4.82 -15.26
N PRO A 90 -12.79 -5.48 -14.85
CA PRO A 90 -12.72 -6.78 -14.20
C PRO A 90 -12.00 -7.86 -15.00
N TYR A 91 -12.11 -7.86 -16.33
CA TYR A 91 -11.45 -8.86 -17.19
C TYR A 91 -9.92 -8.71 -17.15
N GLU A 92 -9.43 -7.50 -16.99
CA GLU A 92 -7.99 -7.24 -16.83
C GLU A 92 -7.39 -7.91 -15.58
N PHE A 93 -8.21 -8.22 -14.61
CA PHE A 93 -7.79 -8.86 -13.36
C PHE A 93 -8.18 -10.33 -13.26
N HIS A 94 -8.64 -10.95 -14.34
CA HIS A 94 -9.10 -12.35 -14.33
C HIS A 94 -8.03 -13.32 -13.81
N ASP A 95 -6.76 -13.11 -14.15
CA ASP A 95 -5.63 -13.93 -13.68
C ASP A 95 -5.49 -13.95 -12.15
N TYR A 96 -5.99 -12.89 -11.47
CA TYR A 96 -5.94 -12.76 -10.00
C TYR A 96 -7.26 -13.13 -9.34
N THR A 97 -8.38 -12.81 -9.97
CA THR A 97 -9.70 -12.95 -9.37
C THR A 97 -10.40 -14.25 -9.77
N GLY A 98 -10.01 -14.84 -10.92
CA GLY A 98 -10.69 -15.99 -11.50
C GLY A 98 -12.18 -15.72 -11.67
N ASP A 99 -13.00 -16.73 -11.41
CA ASP A 99 -14.46 -16.64 -11.49
C ASP A 99 -15.11 -15.80 -10.38
N ARG A 100 -14.30 -15.29 -9.41
CA ARG A 100 -14.77 -14.49 -8.29
C ARG A 100 -14.66 -12.98 -8.52
N SER A 101 -14.65 -12.53 -9.77
CA SER A 101 -14.56 -11.11 -10.11
C SER A 101 -15.63 -10.25 -9.44
N ALA A 102 -16.82 -10.82 -9.17
CA ALA A 102 -17.92 -10.17 -8.46
C ALA A 102 -17.61 -9.85 -6.99
N ASP A 103 -16.63 -10.52 -6.36
CA ASP A 103 -16.22 -10.30 -4.97
C ASP A 103 -15.22 -9.15 -4.83
N TYR A 104 -14.79 -8.55 -5.95
CA TYR A 104 -13.80 -7.50 -5.98
C TYR A 104 -14.39 -6.14 -6.32
N ARG A 105 -13.73 -5.09 -5.85
CA ARG A 105 -13.89 -3.70 -6.27
C ARG A 105 -12.74 -3.33 -7.18
N TYR A 106 -13.05 -2.57 -8.20
CA TYR A 106 -12.09 -2.10 -9.20
C TYR A 106 -12.11 -0.58 -9.23
N ASP A 107 -10.93 0.00 -9.40
CA ASP A 107 -10.76 1.44 -9.60
C ASP A 107 -9.57 1.71 -10.49
N TYR A 108 -9.43 2.92 -11.02
CA TYR A 108 -8.34 3.28 -11.91
C TYR A 108 -7.97 4.76 -11.81
N ALA A 109 -6.73 5.04 -12.17
CA ALA A 109 -6.25 6.39 -12.47
C ALA A 109 -5.82 6.44 -13.92
N LEU A 110 -6.19 7.51 -14.63
CA LEU A 110 -5.74 7.76 -15.99
C LEU A 110 -4.29 8.23 -15.94
N ILE A 111 -3.38 7.52 -16.64
CA ILE A 111 -1.98 7.90 -16.81
C ILE A 111 -1.86 8.80 -18.05
N ASP A 112 -2.35 8.29 -19.20
CA ASP A 112 -2.29 8.98 -20.47
C ASP A 112 -3.44 8.53 -21.39
N ARG A 113 -3.77 9.32 -22.39
CA ARG A 113 -4.74 8.96 -23.43
C ARG A 113 -4.51 9.74 -24.70
N ASP A 114 -4.81 9.14 -25.82
CA ASP A 114 -4.98 9.78 -27.12
C ASP A 114 -6.41 9.62 -27.66
N GLU A 115 -6.60 9.76 -28.98
CA GLU A 115 -7.91 9.65 -29.62
C GLU A 115 -8.41 8.20 -29.73
N LYS A 116 -7.56 7.20 -29.55
CA LYS A 116 -7.86 5.77 -29.78
C LYS A 116 -7.63 4.90 -28.55
N GLU A 117 -6.67 5.25 -27.73
CA GLU A 117 -6.14 4.39 -26.66
C GLU A 117 -5.99 5.15 -25.35
N MET A 118 -5.94 4.41 -24.26
CA MET A 118 -5.69 4.93 -22.92
C MET A 118 -4.77 4.02 -22.12
N ASP A 119 -3.92 4.63 -21.32
CA ASP A 119 -3.09 3.99 -20.31
C ASP A 119 -3.67 4.28 -18.93
N LEU A 120 -3.90 3.25 -18.16
CA LEU A 120 -4.47 3.32 -16.82
C LEU A 120 -3.53 2.66 -15.80
N LEU A 121 -3.47 3.22 -14.61
CA LEU A 121 -3.07 2.49 -13.42
C LEU A 121 -4.34 1.94 -12.78
N ALA A 122 -4.54 0.64 -12.88
CA ALA A 122 -5.73 -0.03 -12.42
C ALA A 122 -5.47 -0.81 -11.13
N ALA A 123 -6.47 -0.89 -10.28
CA ALA A 123 -6.41 -1.62 -9.01
C ALA A 123 -7.64 -2.48 -8.79
N ALA A 124 -7.44 -3.63 -8.14
CA ALA A 124 -8.50 -4.49 -7.63
C ALA A 124 -8.25 -4.85 -6.18
N CYS A 125 -9.30 -4.86 -5.35
CA CYS A 125 -9.25 -5.35 -3.98
C CYS A 125 -10.57 -6.05 -3.60
N ARG A 126 -10.52 -6.94 -2.60
CA ARG A 126 -11.70 -7.66 -2.14
C ARG A 126 -12.73 -6.72 -1.50
N LYS A 127 -14.02 -6.97 -1.76
CA LYS A 127 -15.13 -6.19 -1.20
C LYS A 127 -15.22 -6.32 0.32
N ASP A 128 -15.07 -7.55 0.83
CA ASP A 128 -15.13 -7.83 2.26
C ASP A 128 -14.07 -7.05 3.05
N LEU A 129 -12.83 -6.96 2.55
CA LEU A 129 -11.79 -6.14 3.17
C LEU A 129 -12.16 -4.64 3.19
N CYS A 130 -12.78 -4.12 2.14
CA CYS A 130 -13.27 -2.76 2.14
C CYS A 130 -14.37 -2.53 3.19
N GLU A 131 -15.22 -3.54 3.40
CA GLU A 131 -16.30 -3.52 4.40
C GLU A 131 -15.75 -3.60 5.82
N GLU A 132 -14.74 -4.45 6.07
CA GLU A 132 -14.00 -4.50 7.33
C GLU A 132 -13.36 -3.14 7.68
N ILE A 133 -12.68 -2.53 6.72
CA ILE A 133 -12.10 -1.19 6.91
C ILE A 133 -13.19 -0.15 7.21
N ALA A 134 -14.34 -0.25 6.54
CA ALA A 134 -15.45 0.67 6.78
C ALA A 134 -16.04 0.50 8.19
N GLU A 135 -16.16 -0.73 8.67
CA GLU A 135 -16.60 -1.03 10.05
C GLU A 135 -15.60 -0.48 11.08
N ILE A 136 -14.31 -0.77 10.92
CA ILE A 136 -13.25 -0.26 11.80
C ILE A 136 -13.27 1.28 11.83
N ALA A 137 -13.35 1.93 10.67
CA ALA A 137 -13.41 3.39 10.57
C ALA A 137 -14.62 3.96 11.31
N LYS A 138 -15.80 3.33 11.15
CA LYS A 138 -17.03 3.71 11.86
C LYS A 138 -16.87 3.58 13.38
N LEU A 139 -16.33 2.47 13.85
CA LEU A 139 -16.06 2.22 15.26
C LEU A 139 -15.01 3.20 15.81
N ALA A 140 -13.99 3.53 15.03
CA ALA A 140 -12.96 4.52 15.38
C ALA A 140 -13.44 5.97 15.26
N LYS A 141 -14.68 6.23 14.81
CA LYS A 141 -15.26 7.55 14.56
C LYS A 141 -14.48 8.37 13.52
N LEU A 142 -13.93 7.68 12.53
CA LEU A 142 -13.19 8.26 11.41
C LEU A 142 -14.09 8.37 10.17
N LYS A 143 -13.76 9.34 9.30
CA LYS A 143 -14.37 9.51 7.97
C LYS A 143 -13.40 9.03 6.92
N ILE A 144 -13.76 7.98 6.18
CA ILE A 144 -12.96 7.47 5.07
C ILE A 144 -12.90 8.54 3.96
N ALA A 145 -11.70 8.93 3.59
CA ALA A 145 -11.40 9.79 2.47
C ALA A 145 -10.95 9.00 1.23
N GLY A 146 -10.48 7.79 1.45
CA GLY A 146 -10.05 6.84 0.42
C GLY A 146 -9.53 5.57 1.05
N ILE A 147 -9.52 4.51 0.25
CA ILE A 147 -8.83 3.25 0.52
C ILE A 147 -7.90 3.07 -0.69
N VAL A 148 -6.58 3.01 -0.46
CA VAL A 148 -5.60 3.06 -1.54
C VAL A 148 -4.57 1.95 -1.40
N PRO A 149 -4.11 1.33 -2.50
CA PRO A 149 -2.99 0.40 -2.47
C PRO A 149 -1.68 1.08 -2.04
N ALA A 150 -0.83 0.37 -1.30
CA ALA A 150 0.46 0.89 -0.85
C ALA A 150 1.36 1.34 -2.01
N ALA A 151 1.33 0.64 -3.14
CA ALA A 151 2.09 0.98 -4.35
C ALA A 151 1.83 2.41 -4.85
N VAL A 152 0.55 2.87 -4.79
CA VAL A 152 0.18 4.25 -5.18
C VAL A 152 0.80 5.28 -4.24
N GLY A 153 0.88 4.95 -2.94
CA GLY A 153 1.55 5.80 -1.94
C GLY A 153 3.05 5.91 -2.18
N LEU A 154 3.69 4.79 -2.54
CA LEU A 154 5.12 4.73 -2.85
C LEU A 154 5.47 5.63 -4.03
N GLU A 155 4.72 5.59 -5.12
CA GLU A 155 4.92 6.46 -6.27
C GLU A 155 4.96 7.95 -5.86
N ARG A 156 4.00 8.38 -5.03
CA ARG A 156 3.93 9.75 -4.53
C ARG A 156 5.09 10.17 -3.61
N ILE A 157 5.59 9.23 -2.81
CA ILE A 157 6.76 9.49 -1.94
C ILE A 157 8.00 9.68 -2.82
N LEU A 158 8.18 8.83 -3.78
CA LEU A 158 9.29 8.89 -4.70
C LEU A 158 9.28 10.17 -5.55
N GLU A 159 8.14 10.61 -6.05
CA GLU A 159 8.00 11.90 -6.76
C GLU A 159 8.51 13.10 -5.94
N ARG A 160 8.37 13.04 -4.61
CA ARG A 160 8.80 14.12 -3.71
C ARG A 160 10.26 14.04 -3.30
N ALA A 161 10.81 12.84 -3.17
CA ALA A 161 12.15 12.62 -2.62
C ALA A 161 13.27 13.09 -3.55
N GLU A 162 13.07 13.08 -4.86
CA GLU A 162 14.11 13.41 -5.86
C GLU A 162 14.04 14.84 -6.40
N GLY A 163 13.29 15.72 -5.77
CA GLY A 163 13.35 17.16 -6.04
C GLY A 163 12.75 17.65 -7.35
N GLY A 164 11.91 16.83 -8.00
CA GLY A 164 11.11 17.30 -9.14
C GLY A 164 11.04 16.35 -10.35
N GLU A 165 9.93 16.46 -11.02
CA GLU A 165 9.42 15.61 -12.10
C GLU A 165 10.36 15.40 -13.32
N LYS A 166 11.37 16.24 -13.53
CA LYS A 166 12.07 16.31 -14.83
C LYS A 166 13.05 15.19 -15.14
N ASP A 167 13.62 14.52 -14.14
CA ASP A 167 14.65 13.48 -14.38
C ASP A 167 14.12 12.05 -14.28
N ARG A 168 12.95 11.86 -13.69
CA ARG A 168 12.32 10.56 -13.51
C ARG A 168 11.57 10.05 -14.73
N GLU A 169 10.95 10.93 -15.48
CA GLU A 169 10.07 10.58 -16.61
C GLU A 169 10.76 9.71 -17.68
N LYS A 170 12.06 9.46 -17.54
CA LYS A 170 12.86 8.73 -18.55
C LYS A 170 13.57 7.49 -18.05
N LYS A 171 13.53 7.17 -16.75
CA LYS A 171 14.30 6.04 -16.20
C LYS A 171 13.42 4.91 -15.74
N ASP A 172 13.83 3.70 -16.07
CA ASP A 172 13.31 2.48 -15.45
C ASP A 172 14.13 2.23 -14.17
N PHE A 173 13.46 1.94 -13.07
CA PHE A 173 14.11 1.62 -11.80
C PHE A 173 13.26 0.64 -10.97
N ALA A 174 13.85 0.07 -9.93
CA ALA A 174 13.14 -0.75 -8.97
C ALA A 174 13.38 -0.23 -7.55
N VAL A 175 12.38 -0.41 -6.70
CA VAL A 175 12.44 -0.12 -5.27
C VAL A 175 12.27 -1.41 -4.49
N LEU A 176 13.21 -1.68 -3.60
CA LEU A 176 13.14 -2.79 -2.66
C LEU A 176 12.45 -2.33 -1.38
N ASP A 177 11.31 -2.94 -1.07
CA ASP A 177 10.61 -2.77 0.21
C ASP A 177 10.87 -4.00 1.08
N LEU A 178 11.79 -3.83 2.04
CA LEU A 178 12.23 -4.89 2.93
C LEU A 178 11.25 -5.02 4.10
N ARG A 179 10.43 -6.06 4.05
CA ARG A 179 9.44 -6.35 5.09
C ARG A 179 9.82 -7.57 5.90
N ASN A 180 9.17 -7.72 7.04
CA ASN A 180 9.48 -8.78 7.99
C ASN A 180 9.35 -10.20 7.39
N ARG A 181 8.28 -10.46 6.60
CA ARG A 181 7.98 -11.79 6.03
C ARG A 181 8.34 -11.92 4.56
N ALA A 182 8.53 -10.83 3.85
CA ALA A 182 8.78 -10.83 2.42
C ALA A 182 9.59 -9.60 2.01
N VAL A 183 10.31 -9.71 0.91
CA VAL A 183 10.89 -8.58 0.19
C VAL A 183 9.99 -8.30 -1.02
N MET A 184 9.54 -7.07 -1.16
CA MET A 184 8.77 -6.65 -2.32
C MET A 184 9.64 -5.82 -3.24
N ILE A 185 9.58 -6.13 -4.53
CA ILE A 185 10.28 -5.39 -5.57
C ILE A 185 9.23 -4.66 -6.39
N HIS A 186 9.20 -3.35 -6.25
CA HIS A 186 8.31 -2.49 -7.03
C HIS A 186 9.06 -1.99 -8.27
N PHE A 187 8.55 -2.31 -9.44
CA PHE A 187 9.12 -1.89 -10.72
C PHE A 187 8.43 -0.63 -11.22
N PHE A 188 9.24 0.30 -11.70
CA PHE A 188 8.78 1.55 -12.31
C PHE A 188 9.35 1.63 -13.72
N ARG A 189 8.49 1.91 -14.69
CA ARG A 189 8.86 2.13 -16.08
C ARG A 189 8.60 3.57 -16.46
N LYS A 190 9.64 4.26 -16.91
CA LYS A 190 9.60 5.70 -17.21
C LYS A 190 9.07 6.54 -16.02
N GLY A 191 9.46 6.15 -14.79
CA GLY A 191 9.02 6.82 -13.57
C GLY A 191 7.61 6.45 -13.07
N ILE A 192 6.83 5.69 -13.82
CA ILE A 192 5.46 5.27 -13.48
C ILE A 192 5.48 3.84 -12.94
N TYR A 193 4.71 3.58 -11.90
CA TYR A 193 4.55 2.22 -11.36
C TYR A 193 4.07 1.25 -12.44
N ASP A 194 4.71 0.09 -12.53
CA ASP A 194 4.40 -0.96 -13.50
C ASP A 194 3.83 -2.20 -12.79
N MET A 195 4.61 -2.79 -11.88
CA MET A 195 4.21 -3.99 -11.15
C MET A 195 5.00 -4.17 -9.85
N THR A 196 4.52 -5.09 -9.02
CA THR A 196 5.27 -5.58 -7.83
C THR A 196 5.50 -7.08 -7.94
N ARG A 197 6.69 -7.51 -7.55
CA ARG A 197 7.02 -8.92 -7.30
C ARG A 197 7.23 -9.12 -5.81
N ASN A 198 6.66 -10.20 -5.30
CA ASN A 198 6.87 -10.65 -3.94
C ASN A 198 7.94 -11.75 -3.93
N MET A 199 8.90 -11.64 -3.04
CA MET A 199 9.95 -12.63 -2.82
C MET A 199 9.96 -13.04 -1.35
N GLU A 200 10.02 -14.33 -1.10
CA GLU A 200 10.28 -14.91 0.21
C GLU A 200 11.69 -15.52 0.20
N PRO A 201 12.43 -15.43 1.30
CA PRO A 201 12.05 -14.94 2.63
C PRO A 201 12.13 -13.43 2.81
N GLY A 202 11.50 -12.93 3.90
CA GLY A 202 11.64 -11.54 4.36
C GLY A 202 12.78 -11.36 5.38
N CYS A 203 12.90 -10.16 5.93
CA CYS A 203 13.99 -9.80 6.84
C CYS A 203 14.09 -10.68 8.08
N SER A 204 12.99 -11.16 8.66
CA SER A 204 13.04 -12.03 9.83
C SER A 204 13.74 -13.37 9.59
N GLU A 205 13.58 -13.95 8.41
CA GLU A 205 14.29 -15.18 8.05
C GLU A 205 15.75 -14.91 7.69
N ILE A 206 16.01 -13.76 7.05
CA ILE A 206 17.38 -13.31 6.76
C ILE A 206 18.13 -13.08 8.08
N GLU A 207 17.53 -12.39 9.04
CA GLU A 207 18.10 -12.19 10.39
C GLU A 207 18.39 -13.51 11.10
N LEU A 208 17.48 -14.49 11.01
CA LEU A 208 17.69 -15.82 11.56
C LEU A 208 18.85 -16.57 10.88
N LEU A 209 18.95 -16.45 9.56
CA LEU A 209 20.04 -17.06 8.79
C LEU A 209 21.38 -16.40 9.10
N VAL A 210 21.42 -15.08 9.20
CA VAL A 210 22.60 -14.31 9.62
C VAL A 210 23.02 -14.72 11.03
N GLY A 211 22.08 -14.72 11.98
CA GLY A 211 22.36 -15.11 13.36
C GLY A 211 22.92 -16.54 13.51
N LYS A 212 22.40 -17.49 12.71
CA LYS A 212 22.88 -18.89 12.70
C LYS A 212 24.26 -19.06 12.05
N ASN A 213 24.67 -18.15 11.19
CA ASN A 213 25.91 -18.22 10.41
C ASN A 213 26.90 -17.09 10.77
N LYS A 214 26.73 -16.45 11.93
CA LYS A 214 27.52 -15.29 12.35
C LYS A 214 29.02 -15.51 12.23
N GLU A 215 29.50 -16.68 12.69
CA GLU A 215 30.93 -17.06 12.59
C GLU A 215 31.42 -17.12 11.13
N LYS A 216 30.59 -17.66 10.22
CA LYS A 216 30.95 -17.77 8.80
C LYS A 216 30.94 -16.39 8.12
N LEU A 217 30.07 -15.50 8.50
CA LEU A 217 30.01 -14.13 7.94
C LEU A 217 31.26 -13.35 8.32
N THR A 218 31.76 -13.52 9.55
CA THR A 218 33.02 -12.91 10.01
C THR A 218 34.23 -13.41 9.21
N GLU A 219 34.24 -14.70 8.81
CA GLU A 219 35.29 -15.25 7.92
C GLU A 219 35.32 -14.57 6.55
N PHE A 220 34.18 -14.05 6.06
CA PHE A 220 34.06 -13.27 4.81
C PHE A 220 34.26 -11.76 5.01
N GLY A 221 34.64 -11.31 6.21
CA GLY A 221 34.84 -9.89 6.52
C GLY A 221 33.56 -9.07 6.61
N LEU A 222 32.42 -9.75 6.82
CA LEU A 222 31.13 -9.10 7.06
C LEU A 222 30.88 -9.04 8.56
N ASP A 223 30.63 -7.85 9.09
CA ASP A 223 30.22 -7.66 10.47
C ASP A 223 28.70 -7.89 10.57
N ALA A 224 28.31 -8.86 11.40
CA ALA A 224 26.90 -9.19 11.58
C ALA A 224 26.16 -8.25 12.57
N ASP A 225 26.87 -7.29 13.16
CA ASP A 225 26.35 -6.34 14.12
C ASP A 225 26.24 -4.90 13.53
N GLU A 226 26.68 -4.69 12.26
CA GLU A 226 26.39 -3.49 11.46
C GLU A 226 25.17 -3.69 10.54
#